data_580145397c868954f7cb33a0e866cf04
#
_entry.id   580145397c868954f7cb33a0e866cf04
#
_cell.length_a   1.000
_cell.length_b   1.000
_cell.length_c   1.000
_cell.angle_alpha   90.00
_cell.angle_beta   90.00
_cell.angle_gamma   90.00
#
_symmetry.space_group_name_H-M   'P 1'
#
loop_
_entity.id
_entity.type
_entity.pdbx_description
1 polymer ?
#
loop_
_entity_poly.entity_id
_entity_poly.type
_entity_poly.pdbx_seq_one_letter_code
_entity_poly.pdbx_strand_id
1 'polypeptide(L)'
;SYIVTLRIYTMIEQVFDFKNQKYNSREDIKDKLDYFRSLSQNGLHHLNKLELEKLKMEFVKFLNIKFTFFADTHPTRLFRVTVNKSLYEGKNVRLQKITDLVGPPKGLSNYGRCNLQGESVFYAALDAKTAIWEVQPQIGDLITISEWEIKKDEKLNTHFIYHPSATNLSKESLDANKSWDCFKRQIKPEDAKFFEELIKFLSEEYMKKVKQGENQNYLFSANYSSRLIQSKPDSNGFKIDAICYPSIKMEYGLSNLAINNDCVLEKLNLKKITVYDVVNVDYNTSKLKENDFIQCSPMVISTNNFDYQNNRIIYNLDEELKLAMKLRERYY
;
A
#
# COMPACT_ATOMS: atom_id res chain seq x y z
N SER A 1 12.86 -2.21 22.48
CA SER A 1 12.22 -3.54 22.44
C SER A 1 11.21 -3.78 23.56
N TYR A 2 11.31 -3.11 24.73
CA TYR A 2 10.38 -3.32 25.88
C TYR A 2 8.97 -2.72 25.70
N ILE A 3 8.82 -1.70 24.86
CA ILE A 3 7.54 -0.98 24.68
C ILE A 3 6.54 -1.81 23.85
N VAL A 4 7.02 -2.64 22.93
CA VAL A 4 6.17 -3.50 22.08
C VAL A 4 5.49 -4.58 22.91
N THR A 5 6.19 -5.17 23.85
CA THR A 5 5.68 -6.29 24.67
C THR A 5 4.54 -5.85 25.62
N LEU A 6 4.63 -4.66 26.21
CA LEU A 6 3.61 -4.17 27.17
C LEU A 6 2.30 -3.74 26.47
N ARG A 7 2.37 -3.23 25.24
CA ARG A 7 1.19 -2.83 24.47
C ARG A 7 0.39 -4.01 23.92
N ILE A 8 1.06 -5.14 23.65
CA ILE A 8 0.38 -6.37 23.20
C ILE A 8 -0.47 -6.95 24.31
N TYR A 9 -0.01 -6.92 25.57
CA TYR A 9 -0.74 -7.50 26.70
C TYR A 9 -2.07 -6.79 26.99
N THR A 10 -2.08 -5.46 26.99
CA THR A 10 -3.32 -4.66 27.15
C THR A 10 -4.26 -4.77 25.96
N MET A 11 -3.74 -5.11 24.77
CA MET A 11 -4.55 -5.27 23.57
C MET A 11 -5.27 -6.62 23.52
N ILE A 12 -4.69 -7.72 24.02
CA ILE A 12 -5.32 -9.04 23.93
C ILE A 12 -6.65 -9.09 24.71
N GLU A 13 -6.71 -8.50 25.89
CA GLU A 13 -7.97 -8.39 26.65
C GLU A 13 -8.99 -7.44 26.01
N GLN A 14 -8.52 -6.40 25.28
CA GLN A 14 -9.38 -5.48 24.53
C GLN A 14 -9.76 -6.00 23.15
N VAL A 15 -8.93 -6.89 22.55
CA VAL A 15 -9.11 -7.45 21.22
C VAL A 15 -10.38 -8.29 21.13
N PHE A 16 -10.63 -9.09 22.13
CA PHE A 16 -11.82 -9.91 22.24
C PHE A 16 -12.46 -9.66 23.62
N ASP A 17 -13.08 -8.50 23.76
CA ASP A 17 -13.99 -8.29 24.88
C ASP A 17 -15.23 -9.16 24.65
N PHE A 18 -15.09 -10.44 25.02
CA PHE A 18 -16.18 -11.40 25.01
C PHE A 18 -17.38 -10.97 25.86
N LYS A 19 -17.20 -10.00 26.77
CA LYS A 19 -18.30 -9.51 27.64
C LYS A 19 -19.21 -8.51 26.94
N ASN A 20 -18.69 -7.78 25.92
CA ASN A 20 -19.44 -6.73 25.23
C ASN A 20 -19.71 -7.06 23.76
N GLN A 21 -19.18 -8.14 23.20
CA GLN A 21 -19.40 -8.55 21.83
C GLN A 21 -20.43 -9.70 21.74
N LYS A 22 -21.24 -9.69 20.69
CA LYS A 22 -22.26 -10.69 20.39
C LYS A 22 -21.72 -12.08 19.99
N TYR A 23 -20.42 -12.31 20.15
CA TYR A 23 -19.79 -13.59 19.82
C TYR A 23 -19.64 -14.39 21.11
N ASN A 24 -20.39 -15.48 21.22
CA ASN A 24 -20.44 -16.32 22.41
C ASN A 24 -19.33 -17.38 22.44
N SER A 25 -18.71 -17.64 21.28
CA SER A 25 -17.68 -18.68 21.14
C SER A 25 -16.62 -18.33 20.10
N ARG A 26 -15.48 -19.04 20.11
CA ARG A 26 -14.47 -18.98 19.07
C ARG A 26 -15.00 -19.48 17.72
N GLU A 27 -15.97 -20.37 17.76
CA GLU A 27 -16.62 -20.95 16.58
C GLU A 27 -17.42 -19.88 15.85
N ASP A 28 -18.20 -19.06 16.57
CA ASP A 28 -18.92 -17.92 16.00
C ASP A 28 -17.99 -16.95 15.26
N ILE A 29 -16.79 -16.72 15.80
CA ILE A 29 -15.79 -15.82 15.16
C ILE A 29 -15.22 -16.48 13.91
N LYS A 30 -14.95 -17.78 13.95
CA LYS A 30 -14.48 -18.53 12.79
C LYS A 30 -15.52 -18.54 11.68
N ASP A 31 -16.77 -18.85 11.99
CA ASP A 31 -17.87 -18.84 11.05
C ASP A 31 -18.03 -17.46 10.38
N LYS A 32 -17.84 -16.41 11.18
CA LYS A 32 -17.91 -15.04 10.66
C LYS A 32 -16.73 -14.71 9.74
N LEU A 33 -15.53 -15.19 10.05
CA LEU A 33 -14.37 -15.04 9.16
C LEU A 33 -14.57 -15.80 7.84
N ASP A 34 -15.11 -17.02 7.90
CA ASP A 34 -15.41 -17.83 6.74
C ASP A 34 -16.52 -17.20 5.88
N TYR A 35 -17.51 -16.56 6.51
CA TYR A 35 -18.51 -15.76 5.80
C TYR A 35 -17.86 -14.59 5.02
N PHE A 36 -16.97 -13.81 5.63
CA PHE A 36 -16.26 -12.73 4.93
C PHE A 36 -15.37 -13.26 3.80
N ARG A 37 -14.70 -14.39 4.04
CA ARG A 37 -13.87 -15.07 3.04
C ARG A 37 -14.72 -15.50 1.83
N SER A 38 -15.88 -16.07 2.06
CA SER A 38 -16.81 -16.45 1.00
C SER A 38 -17.31 -15.26 0.19
N LEU A 39 -17.70 -14.18 0.85
CA LEU A 39 -18.10 -12.94 0.17
C LEU A 39 -16.96 -12.37 -0.68
N SER A 40 -15.75 -12.36 -0.14
CA SER A 40 -14.58 -11.87 -0.84
C SER A 40 -14.27 -12.68 -2.10
N GLN A 41 -14.36 -14.02 -2.02
CA GLN A 41 -14.12 -14.92 -3.15
C GLN A 41 -15.17 -14.78 -4.25
N ASN A 42 -16.43 -14.54 -3.89
CA ASN A 42 -17.52 -14.33 -4.85
C ASN A 42 -17.47 -12.94 -5.51
N GLY A 43 -16.64 -12.02 -4.97
CA GLY A 43 -16.56 -10.63 -5.39
C GLY A 43 -17.71 -9.77 -4.87
N LEU A 44 -17.45 -8.48 -4.72
CA LEU A 44 -18.37 -7.51 -4.14
C LEU A 44 -18.99 -6.56 -5.19
N HIS A 45 -18.64 -6.76 -6.46
CA HIS A 45 -19.04 -5.87 -7.56
C HIS A 45 -20.55 -5.84 -7.82
N HIS A 46 -21.28 -6.85 -7.36
CA HIS A 46 -22.74 -6.95 -7.47
C HIS A 46 -23.49 -6.21 -6.35
N LEU A 47 -22.78 -5.82 -5.26
CA LEU A 47 -23.40 -5.13 -4.13
C LEU A 47 -23.62 -3.65 -4.44
N ASN A 48 -24.80 -3.17 -4.09
CA ASN A 48 -25.09 -1.73 -4.16
C ASN A 48 -24.42 -0.97 -3.00
N LYS A 49 -24.45 0.35 -3.07
CA LYS A 49 -23.79 1.22 -2.08
C LYS A 49 -24.25 0.97 -0.64
N LEU A 50 -25.55 0.72 -0.42
CA LEU A 50 -26.09 0.49 0.92
C LEU A 50 -25.62 -0.86 1.49
N GLU A 51 -25.57 -1.91 0.65
CA GLU A 51 -25.06 -3.23 1.01
C GLU A 51 -23.57 -3.18 1.33
N LEU A 52 -22.75 -2.46 0.54
CA LEU A 52 -21.34 -2.24 0.81
C LEU A 52 -21.12 -1.51 2.15
N GLU A 53 -21.90 -0.47 2.46
CA GLU A 53 -21.79 0.23 3.76
C GLU A 53 -22.21 -0.68 4.92
N LYS A 54 -23.25 -1.49 4.77
CA LYS A 54 -23.63 -2.49 5.79
C LYS A 54 -22.50 -3.51 6.02
N LEU A 55 -21.96 -4.07 4.95
CA LEU A 55 -20.86 -5.03 5.03
C LEU A 55 -19.60 -4.42 5.67
N LYS A 56 -19.27 -3.19 5.30
CA LYS A 56 -18.19 -2.42 5.91
C LYS A 56 -18.38 -2.26 7.42
N MET A 57 -19.57 -1.86 7.86
CA MET A 57 -19.89 -1.71 9.28
C MET A 57 -19.86 -3.04 10.02
N GLU A 58 -20.29 -4.12 9.39
CA GLU A 58 -20.23 -5.47 9.93
C GLU A 58 -18.78 -5.93 10.12
N PHE A 59 -17.92 -5.70 9.13
CA PHE A 59 -16.51 -6.02 9.22
C PHE A 59 -15.78 -5.16 10.27
N VAL A 60 -16.13 -3.87 10.41
CA VAL A 60 -15.62 -3.00 11.49
C VAL A 60 -15.97 -3.54 12.87
N LYS A 61 -17.20 -4.01 13.05
CA LYS A 61 -17.63 -4.61 14.32
C LYS A 61 -16.92 -5.92 14.62
N PHE A 62 -16.67 -6.70 13.59
CA PHE A 62 -15.93 -7.96 13.70
C PHE A 62 -14.46 -7.73 14.07
N LEU A 63 -13.78 -6.85 13.33
CA LEU A 63 -12.41 -6.43 13.62
C LEU A 63 -12.37 -5.17 14.49
N ASN A 64 -13.03 -5.18 15.64
CA ASN A 64 -13.00 -4.02 16.55
C ASN A 64 -11.61 -3.69 17.09
N ILE A 65 -10.59 -4.41 16.65
CA ILE A 65 -9.24 -4.38 17.15
C ILE A 65 -8.27 -3.83 16.12
N LYS A 66 -7.39 -2.99 16.62
CA LYS A 66 -6.16 -2.60 15.97
C LYS A 66 -5.03 -3.43 16.55
N PHE A 67 -4.73 -4.60 15.99
CA PHE A 67 -3.47 -5.25 16.29
C PHE A 67 -2.42 -4.82 15.26
N THR A 68 -1.22 -4.58 15.73
CA THR A 68 -0.14 -4.06 14.89
C THR A 68 1.12 -4.88 15.07
N PHE A 69 1.68 -5.35 13.97
CA PHE A 69 3.01 -5.93 13.94
C PHE A 69 3.98 -4.84 13.49
N PHE A 70 4.98 -4.57 14.30
CA PHE A 70 6.04 -3.63 13.98
C PHE A 70 7.33 -4.37 13.71
N ALA A 71 8.12 -3.88 12.76
CA ALA A 71 9.50 -4.23 12.62
C ALA A 71 10.39 -3.04 12.99
N ASP A 72 11.56 -3.32 13.52
CA ASP A 72 12.58 -2.30 13.85
C ASP A 72 13.28 -1.73 12.60
N THR A 73 12.93 -2.25 11.43
CA THR A 73 13.53 -1.82 10.16
C THR A 73 12.65 -0.83 9.45
N HIS A 74 13.27 0.32 9.11
CA HIS A 74 12.64 1.34 8.30
C HIS A 74 13.22 1.27 6.89
N PRO A 75 12.38 1.24 5.84
CA PRO A 75 12.87 1.31 4.47
C PRO A 75 13.60 2.64 4.27
N THR A 76 14.82 2.58 3.74
CA THR A 76 15.63 3.78 3.48
C THR A 76 15.27 4.46 2.17
N ARG A 77 14.75 3.70 1.22
CA ARG A 77 14.33 4.17 -0.11
C ARG A 77 12.94 3.68 -0.48
N LEU A 78 12.18 4.55 -1.10
CA LEU A 78 10.83 4.28 -1.59
C LEU A 78 10.71 4.76 -3.03
N PHE A 79 10.03 3.99 -3.86
CA PHE A 79 9.77 4.30 -5.26
C PHE A 79 8.28 4.36 -5.52
N ARG A 80 7.85 5.42 -6.19
CA ARG A 80 6.49 5.55 -6.67
C ARG A 80 6.47 5.80 -8.16
N VAL A 81 5.58 5.13 -8.85
CA VAL A 81 5.32 5.34 -10.28
C VAL A 81 4.01 6.08 -10.46
N THR A 82 4.03 7.09 -11.31
CA THR A 82 2.84 7.82 -11.75
C THR A 82 2.74 7.73 -13.27
N VAL A 83 1.57 7.28 -13.77
CA VAL A 83 1.26 7.37 -15.21
C VAL A 83 0.78 8.77 -15.48
N ASN A 84 1.55 9.56 -16.26
CA ASN A 84 1.33 10.99 -16.38
C ASN A 84 -0.04 11.32 -17.00
N LYS A 85 -0.46 10.60 -18.03
CA LYS A 85 -1.75 10.83 -18.71
C LYS A 85 -2.97 10.67 -17.78
N SER A 86 -2.87 9.90 -16.71
CA SER A 86 -3.97 9.73 -15.75
C SER A 86 -4.28 10.99 -14.95
N LEU A 87 -3.33 11.93 -14.88
CA LEU A 87 -3.49 13.24 -14.23
C LEU A 87 -3.92 14.37 -15.17
N TYR A 88 -3.79 14.19 -16.49
CA TYR A 88 -3.93 15.25 -17.48
C TYR A 88 -4.88 14.89 -18.64
N GLU A 89 -6.02 14.30 -18.33
CA GLU A 89 -7.08 13.99 -19.30
C GLU A 89 -6.59 13.21 -20.53
N GLY A 90 -5.74 12.22 -20.31
CA GLY A 90 -5.20 11.38 -21.36
C GLY A 90 -3.98 11.95 -22.09
N LYS A 91 -3.51 13.13 -21.74
CA LYS A 91 -2.32 13.73 -22.35
C LYS A 91 -1.03 13.25 -21.70
N ASN A 92 -0.06 12.82 -22.50
CA ASN A 92 1.29 12.52 -22.03
C ASN A 92 2.10 13.82 -21.85
N VAL A 93 2.06 14.38 -20.64
CA VAL A 93 2.85 15.55 -20.27
C VAL A 93 3.70 15.25 -19.04
N ARG A 94 4.79 16.01 -18.85
CA ARG A 94 5.59 15.88 -17.64
C ARG A 94 4.86 16.48 -16.45
N LEU A 95 5.07 15.89 -15.29
CA LEU A 95 4.57 16.44 -14.03
C LEU A 95 5.35 17.70 -13.66
N GLN A 96 4.69 18.72 -13.14
CA GLN A 96 5.29 20.01 -12.81
C GLN A 96 5.30 20.31 -11.32
N LYS A 97 4.40 19.70 -10.56
CA LYS A 97 4.25 19.95 -9.13
C LYS A 97 4.75 18.77 -8.31
N ILE A 98 5.38 19.03 -7.19
CA ILE A 98 5.79 17.99 -6.22
C ILE A 98 4.56 17.24 -5.72
N THR A 99 3.43 17.94 -5.51
CA THR A 99 2.17 17.35 -5.08
C THR A 99 1.56 16.36 -6.08
N ASP A 100 1.90 16.46 -7.38
CA ASP A 100 1.48 15.48 -8.39
C ASP A 100 2.11 14.08 -8.15
N LEU A 101 3.22 14.04 -7.41
CA LEU A 101 3.94 12.82 -7.07
C LEU A 101 3.46 12.19 -5.75
N VAL A 102 2.66 12.89 -4.97
CA VAL A 102 2.18 12.39 -3.68
C VAL A 102 0.96 11.49 -3.89
N GLY A 103 -0.15 11.70 -3.34
CA GLY A 103 -1.36 10.90 -3.58
C GLY A 103 -2.38 11.66 -4.41
N PRO A 104 -3.47 11.02 -4.83
CA PRO A 104 -4.56 11.73 -5.43
C PRO A 104 -5.15 12.73 -4.42
N PRO A 105 -5.74 13.85 -4.88
CA PRO A 105 -6.48 14.75 -3.98
C PRO A 105 -7.58 14.01 -3.21
N LYS A 106 -7.80 14.39 -1.94
CA LYS A 106 -8.90 13.86 -1.13
C LYS A 106 -10.24 14.03 -1.88
N GLY A 107 -11.08 13.02 -1.82
CA GLY A 107 -12.39 12.99 -2.49
C GLY A 107 -12.39 12.42 -3.92
N LEU A 108 -11.25 12.34 -4.58
CA LEU A 108 -11.17 11.88 -5.98
C LEU A 108 -10.74 10.42 -6.15
N SER A 109 -10.26 9.77 -5.10
CA SER A 109 -9.79 8.39 -5.19
C SER A 109 -10.92 7.37 -5.17
N ASN A 110 -10.78 6.30 -5.93
CA ASN A 110 -11.58 5.09 -5.79
C ASN A 110 -11.03 4.23 -4.64
N TYR A 111 -11.73 3.12 -4.31
CA TYR A 111 -11.16 2.09 -3.45
C TYR A 111 -9.82 1.61 -3.98
N GLY A 112 -8.83 1.52 -3.10
CA GLY A 112 -7.56 0.85 -3.34
C GLY A 112 -7.30 -0.16 -2.23
N ARG A 113 -6.20 -0.91 -2.29
CA ARG A 113 -5.85 -1.89 -1.26
C ARG A 113 -5.78 -1.30 0.15
N CYS A 114 -5.36 -0.05 0.26
CA CYS A 114 -5.12 0.61 1.54
C CYS A 114 -5.92 1.90 1.74
N ASN A 115 -6.92 2.17 0.90
CA ASN A 115 -7.78 3.35 1.07
C ASN A 115 -9.23 3.06 0.71
N LEU A 116 -10.15 3.63 1.48
CA LEU A 116 -11.55 3.73 1.11
C LEU A 116 -11.74 4.78 0.00
N GLN A 117 -12.90 4.77 -0.63
CA GLN A 117 -13.25 5.78 -1.62
C GLN A 117 -13.15 7.18 -1.01
N GLY A 118 -12.49 8.10 -1.71
CA GLY A 118 -12.27 9.47 -1.28
C GLY A 118 -11.06 9.70 -0.36
N GLU A 119 -10.42 8.65 0.14
CA GLU A 119 -9.22 8.77 0.97
C GLU A 119 -7.96 8.87 0.10
N SER A 120 -7.01 9.70 0.52
CA SER A 120 -5.73 9.86 -0.17
C SER A 120 -4.64 9.07 0.53
N VAL A 121 -3.94 8.23 -0.23
CA VAL A 121 -2.83 7.39 0.23
C VAL A 121 -1.69 7.43 -0.78
N PHE A 122 -0.49 7.54 -0.27
CA PHE A 122 0.74 7.45 -1.06
C PHE A 122 1.17 5.99 -1.18
N TYR A 123 1.00 5.43 -2.37
CA TYR A 123 1.46 4.07 -2.68
C TYR A 123 2.88 4.09 -3.23
N ALA A 124 3.76 3.31 -2.62
CA ALA A 124 5.15 3.15 -3.02
C ALA A 124 5.59 1.69 -2.90
N ALA A 125 6.76 1.37 -3.45
CA ALA A 125 7.42 0.08 -3.28
C ALA A 125 8.88 0.28 -2.84
N LEU A 126 9.50 -0.79 -2.35
CA LEU A 126 10.90 -0.80 -1.92
C LEU A 126 11.88 -0.82 -3.10
N ASP A 127 11.41 -1.13 -4.29
CA ASP A 127 12.19 -1.06 -5.54
C ASP A 127 11.34 -0.54 -6.71
N ALA A 128 12.01 0.09 -7.70
CA ALA A 128 11.36 0.73 -8.82
C ALA A 128 10.59 -0.26 -9.73
N LYS A 129 11.10 -1.48 -9.92
CA LYS A 129 10.45 -2.49 -10.77
C LYS A 129 9.17 -3.01 -10.14
N THR A 130 9.15 -3.21 -8.82
CA THR A 130 7.92 -3.53 -8.10
C THR A 130 6.90 -2.40 -8.22
N ALA A 131 7.33 -1.13 -8.08
CA ALA A 131 6.43 0.02 -8.26
C ALA A 131 5.83 0.09 -9.68
N ILE A 132 6.61 -0.19 -10.72
CA ILE A 132 6.12 -0.25 -12.10
C ILE A 132 5.13 -1.41 -12.27
N TRP A 133 5.46 -2.59 -11.74
CA TRP A 133 4.60 -3.76 -11.83
C TRP A 133 3.21 -3.54 -11.18
N GLU A 134 3.16 -2.86 -10.05
CA GLU A 134 1.90 -2.56 -9.37
C GLU A 134 1.00 -1.60 -10.18
N VAL A 135 1.61 -0.69 -10.94
CA VAL A 135 0.89 0.32 -11.75
C VAL A 135 0.52 -0.22 -13.13
N GLN A 136 1.32 -1.15 -13.69
CA GLN A 136 1.13 -1.75 -15.01
C GLN A 136 0.90 -0.71 -16.13
N PRO A 137 1.83 0.24 -16.35
CA PRO A 137 1.69 1.20 -17.43
C PRO A 137 1.63 0.48 -18.79
N GLN A 138 0.99 1.12 -19.77
CA GLN A 138 0.79 0.57 -21.11
C GLN A 138 1.84 1.12 -22.09
N ILE A 139 2.01 0.44 -23.22
CA ILE A 139 2.85 0.93 -24.33
C ILE A 139 2.38 2.33 -24.74
N GLY A 140 3.32 3.24 -24.84
CA GLY A 140 3.05 4.64 -25.17
C GLY A 140 2.74 5.53 -23.97
N ASP A 141 2.66 4.98 -22.74
CA ASP A 141 2.53 5.80 -21.55
C ASP A 141 3.83 6.55 -21.25
N LEU A 142 3.70 7.81 -20.85
CA LEU A 142 4.75 8.54 -20.16
C LEU A 142 4.59 8.28 -18.66
N ILE A 143 5.63 7.75 -18.05
CA ILE A 143 5.63 7.46 -16.59
C ILE A 143 6.69 8.29 -15.89
N THR A 144 6.38 8.71 -14.67
CA THR A 144 7.32 9.35 -13.75
C THR A 144 7.59 8.42 -12.58
N ILE A 145 8.86 8.06 -12.40
CA ILE A 145 9.35 7.33 -11.24
C ILE A 145 9.92 8.34 -10.26
N SER A 146 9.36 8.44 -9.09
CA SER A 146 9.86 9.27 -8.00
C SER A 146 10.54 8.41 -6.93
N GLU A 147 11.74 8.84 -6.53
CA GLU A 147 12.55 8.23 -5.48
C GLU A 147 12.49 9.10 -4.22
N TRP A 148 12.15 8.48 -3.11
CA TRP A 148 11.95 9.14 -1.82
C TRP A 148 12.82 8.49 -0.75
N GLU A 149 13.26 9.29 0.21
CA GLU A 149 13.96 8.81 1.41
C GLU A 149 13.28 9.35 2.66
N ILE A 150 13.28 8.55 3.73
CA ILE A 150 12.85 9.02 5.05
C ILE A 150 13.86 10.09 5.53
N LYS A 151 13.38 11.22 6.01
CA LYS A 151 14.23 12.27 6.58
C LYS A 151 15.06 11.72 7.74
N LYS A 152 16.29 12.23 7.91
CA LYS A 152 17.30 11.69 8.83
C LYS A 152 16.79 11.47 10.26
N ASP A 153 16.00 12.42 10.76
CA ASP A 153 15.52 12.42 12.15
C ASP A 153 14.05 11.93 12.26
N GLU A 154 13.50 11.40 11.16
CA GLU A 154 12.14 10.91 11.07
C GLU A 154 12.09 9.38 10.97
N LYS A 155 10.92 8.84 11.31
CA LYS A 155 10.60 7.43 11.11
C LYS A 155 9.14 7.27 10.72
N LEU A 156 8.84 6.21 9.98
CA LEU A 156 7.49 5.78 9.71
C LEU A 156 7.09 4.68 10.70
N ASN A 157 6.05 4.92 11.48
CA ASN A 157 5.44 3.87 12.28
C ASN A 157 4.68 2.94 11.33
N THR A 158 5.30 1.84 10.94
CA THR A 158 4.80 0.95 9.89
C THR A 158 4.17 -0.31 10.48
N HIS A 159 2.93 -0.59 10.08
CA HIS A 159 2.28 -1.87 10.33
C HIS A 159 2.57 -2.84 9.19
N PHE A 160 2.85 -4.09 9.51
CA PHE A 160 3.19 -5.13 8.54
C PHE A 160 2.04 -6.11 8.33
N ILE A 161 1.63 -6.30 7.09
CA ILE A 161 0.68 -7.34 6.68
C ILE A 161 1.45 -8.61 6.39
N TYR A 162 1.68 -9.41 7.40
CA TYR A 162 2.43 -10.65 7.31
C TYR A 162 1.56 -11.81 6.82
N HIS A 163 2.12 -12.70 5.99
CA HIS A 163 1.47 -13.95 5.59
C HIS A 163 2.24 -15.13 6.21
N PRO A 164 1.56 -16.01 6.97
CA PRO A 164 2.21 -17.12 7.68
C PRO A 164 2.95 -18.11 6.77
N SER A 165 2.53 -18.23 5.50
CA SER A 165 3.15 -19.10 4.51
C SER A 165 4.16 -18.39 3.60
N ALA A 166 4.66 -17.21 3.97
CA ALA A 166 5.68 -16.50 3.18
C ALA A 166 6.97 -17.31 3.10
N THR A 167 7.42 -17.61 1.88
CA THR A 167 8.64 -18.40 1.60
C THR A 167 9.81 -17.53 1.16
N ASN A 168 9.53 -16.45 0.43
CA ASN A 168 10.54 -15.50 0.00
C ASN A 168 10.54 -14.30 0.96
N LEU A 169 11.48 -14.30 1.90
CA LEU A 169 11.48 -13.37 3.02
C LEU A 169 12.41 -12.20 2.73
N SER A 170 11.82 -11.03 2.39
CA SER A 170 12.51 -9.74 2.52
C SER A 170 12.92 -9.50 3.98
N LYS A 171 13.77 -8.49 4.21
CA LYS A 171 14.16 -8.09 5.58
C LYS A 171 12.93 -7.74 6.41
N GLU A 172 11.99 -7.02 5.83
CA GLU A 172 10.72 -6.63 6.45
C GLU A 172 9.85 -7.85 6.80
N SER A 173 9.83 -8.86 5.91
CA SER A 173 9.13 -10.13 6.17
C SER A 173 9.76 -10.91 7.32
N LEU A 174 11.10 -10.95 7.40
CA LEU A 174 11.82 -11.61 8.50
C LEU A 174 11.52 -10.95 9.84
N ASP A 175 11.48 -9.63 9.89
CA ASP A 175 11.19 -8.89 11.12
C ASP A 175 9.71 -9.00 11.51
N ALA A 176 8.80 -9.02 10.54
CA ALA A 176 7.39 -9.31 10.79
C ALA A 176 7.19 -10.73 11.33
N ASN A 177 7.92 -11.72 10.81
CA ASN A 177 7.90 -13.10 11.29
C ASN A 177 8.39 -13.20 12.74
N LYS A 178 9.50 -12.55 13.09
CA LYS A 178 9.97 -12.48 14.48
C LYS A 178 8.93 -11.87 15.41
N SER A 179 8.25 -10.80 14.97
CA SER A 179 7.18 -10.15 15.73
C SER A 179 6.00 -11.10 15.95
N TRP A 180 5.62 -11.85 14.91
CA TRP A 180 4.58 -12.88 14.98
C TRP A 180 4.97 -14.02 15.94
N ASP A 181 6.21 -14.51 15.89
CA ASP A 181 6.69 -15.56 16.80
C ASP A 181 6.73 -15.09 18.26
N CYS A 182 7.10 -13.84 18.51
CA CYS A 182 7.02 -13.24 19.83
C CYS A 182 5.57 -13.15 20.31
N PHE A 183 4.63 -12.76 19.47
CA PHE A 183 3.22 -12.70 19.78
C PHE A 183 2.64 -14.08 20.13
N LYS A 184 2.91 -15.11 19.30
CA LYS A 184 2.44 -16.48 19.53
C LYS A 184 2.83 -17.05 20.91
N ARG A 185 4.03 -16.70 21.39
CA ARG A 185 4.52 -17.17 22.71
C ARG A 185 3.76 -16.56 23.91
N GLN A 186 3.01 -15.50 23.68
CA GLN A 186 2.31 -14.75 24.73
C GLN A 186 0.82 -15.10 24.83
N ILE A 187 0.30 -15.88 23.88
CA ILE A 187 -1.11 -16.26 23.80
C ILE A 187 -1.28 -17.77 23.90
N LYS A 188 -2.50 -18.21 24.16
CA LYS A 188 -2.83 -19.64 24.17
C LYS A 188 -2.72 -20.24 22.77
N PRO A 189 -2.32 -21.53 22.63
CA PRO A 189 -2.16 -22.17 21.31
C PRO A 189 -3.42 -22.13 20.43
N GLU A 190 -4.59 -22.26 21.03
CA GLU A 190 -5.88 -22.17 20.33
C GLU A 190 -6.16 -20.77 19.82
N ASP A 191 -5.75 -19.72 20.56
CA ASP A 191 -5.86 -18.32 20.12
C ASP A 191 -4.86 -18.04 19.01
N ALA A 192 -3.65 -18.60 19.09
CA ALA A 192 -2.63 -18.48 18.04
C ALA A 192 -3.15 -18.98 16.69
N LYS A 193 -3.81 -20.13 16.64
CA LYS A 193 -4.43 -20.66 15.40
C LYS A 193 -5.48 -19.72 14.85
N PHE A 194 -6.31 -19.16 15.70
CA PHE A 194 -7.32 -18.19 15.25
C PHE A 194 -6.69 -16.93 14.66
N PHE A 195 -5.70 -16.35 15.33
CA PHE A 195 -4.97 -15.18 14.79
C PHE A 195 -4.22 -15.49 13.50
N GLU A 196 -3.70 -16.70 13.36
CA GLU A 196 -3.05 -17.14 12.11
C GLU A 196 -4.04 -17.13 10.94
N GLU A 197 -5.25 -17.67 11.13
CA GLU A 197 -6.30 -17.64 10.11
C GLU A 197 -6.75 -16.20 9.77
N LEU A 198 -6.85 -15.32 10.76
CA LEU A 198 -7.18 -13.92 10.56
C LEU A 198 -6.09 -13.18 9.78
N ILE A 199 -4.82 -13.37 10.15
CA ILE A 199 -3.67 -12.78 9.47
C ILE A 199 -3.59 -13.27 8.03
N LYS A 200 -3.82 -14.57 7.81
CA LYS A 200 -3.87 -15.16 6.49
C LYS A 200 -4.97 -14.54 5.63
N PHE A 201 -6.20 -14.47 6.15
CA PHE A 201 -7.31 -13.81 5.45
C PHE A 201 -6.96 -12.35 5.08
N LEU A 202 -6.47 -11.56 6.03
CA LEU A 202 -6.08 -10.18 5.77
C LEU A 202 -5.00 -10.11 4.68
N SER A 203 -3.94 -10.91 4.78
CA SER A 203 -2.86 -10.90 3.79
C SER A 203 -3.34 -11.29 2.39
N GLU A 204 -4.23 -12.29 2.28
CA GLU A 204 -4.87 -12.68 1.01
C GLU A 204 -5.66 -11.52 0.39
N GLU A 205 -6.38 -10.72 1.22
CA GLU A 205 -7.11 -9.53 0.75
C GLU A 205 -6.18 -8.44 0.18
N TYR A 206 -4.97 -8.28 0.73
CA TYR A 206 -3.98 -7.35 0.16
C TYR A 206 -3.34 -7.86 -1.13
N MET A 207 -3.31 -9.17 -1.36
CA MET A 207 -2.76 -9.79 -2.58
C MET A 207 -3.78 -9.99 -3.69
N LYS A 208 -5.04 -9.71 -3.42
CA LYS A 208 -6.14 -9.91 -4.36
C LYS A 208 -5.91 -9.13 -5.66
N LYS A 209 -6.07 -9.82 -6.79
CA LYS A 209 -6.13 -9.18 -8.11
C LYS A 209 -7.55 -8.71 -8.35
N VAL A 210 -7.72 -7.41 -8.49
CA VAL A 210 -9.02 -6.78 -8.75
C VAL A 210 -9.03 -6.27 -10.18
N LYS A 211 -10.08 -6.59 -10.93
CA LYS A 211 -10.28 -6.10 -12.29
C LYS A 211 -10.57 -4.61 -12.29
N GLN A 212 -10.17 -3.93 -13.35
CA GLN A 212 -10.49 -2.52 -13.54
C GLN A 212 -12.01 -2.30 -13.49
N GLY A 213 -12.45 -1.35 -12.68
CA GLY A 213 -13.87 -1.06 -12.46
C GLY A 213 -14.52 -1.82 -11.29
N GLU A 214 -13.89 -2.84 -10.73
CA GLU A 214 -14.41 -3.62 -9.60
C GLU A 214 -13.73 -3.25 -8.28
N ASN A 215 -13.35 -1.98 -8.10
CA ASN A 215 -12.51 -1.51 -6.98
C ASN A 215 -13.12 -1.77 -5.59
N GLN A 216 -14.46 -1.93 -5.48
CA GLN A 216 -15.14 -2.33 -4.24
C GLN A 216 -14.68 -3.69 -3.69
N ASN A 217 -14.06 -4.53 -4.52
CA ASN A 217 -13.47 -5.79 -4.09
C ASN A 217 -12.27 -5.60 -3.13
N TYR A 218 -11.76 -4.38 -2.98
CA TYR A 218 -10.77 -4.03 -1.96
C TYR A 218 -11.38 -3.68 -0.59
N LEU A 219 -12.71 -3.77 -0.40
CA LEU A 219 -13.41 -3.30 0.79
C LEU A 219 -12.75 -3.74 2.12
N PHE A 220 -12.37 -5.01 2.24
CA PHE A 220 -11.84 -5.56 3.49
C PHE A 220 -10.44 -5.01 3.80
N SER A 221 -9.50 -5.07 2.84
CA SER A 221 -8.15 -4.53 3.02
C SER A 221 -8.16 -3.01 3.16
N ALA A 222 -8.96 -2.31 2.35
CA ALA A 222 -9.14 -0.86 2.43
C ALA A 222 -9.69 -0.42 3.80
N ASN A 223 -10.72 -1.11 4.31
CA ASN A 223 -11.32 -0.78 5.59
C ASN A 223 -10.34 -1.00 6.74
N TYR A 224 -9.62 -2.12 6.75
CA TYR A 224 -8.60 -2.40 7.75
C TYR A 224 -7.49 -1.34 7.74
N SER A 225 -6.98 -1.01 6.55
CA SER A 225 -5.95 0.02 6.35
C SER A 225 -6.40 1.40 6.81
N SER A 226 -7.58 1.84 6.36
CA SER A 226 -8.13 3.15 6.71
C SER A 226 -8.19 3.35 8.22
N ARG A 227 -8.63 2.33 8.97
CA ARG A 227 -8.71 2.38 10.43
C ARG A 227 -7.34 2.50 11.11
N LEU A 228 -6.27 2.06 10.47
CA LEU A 228 -4.91 2.17 10.98
C LEU A 228 -4.30 3.53 10.63
N ILE A 229 -4.20 3.84 9.32
CA ILE A 229 -3.42 5.00 8.87
C ILE A 229 -4.20 6.33 8.88
N GLN A 230 -5.56 6.29 8.89
CA GLN A 230 -6.38 7.50 9.01
C GLN A 230 -6.80 7.79 10.47
N SER A 231 -6.37 6.94 11.42
CA SER A 231 -6.70 7.16 12.83
C SER A 231 -5.96 8.37 13.41
N LYS A 232 -6.61 9.03 14.38
CA LYS A 232 -5.94 10.04 15.20
C LYS A 232 -4.84 9.38 16.06
N PRO A 233 -3.79 10.13 16.45
CA PRO A 233 -2.84 9.67 17.43
C PRO A 233 -3.52 9.19 18.71
N ASP A 234 -2.96 8.20 19.38
CA ASP A 234 -3.40 7.76 20.70
C ASP A 234 -3.03 8.79 21.80
N SER A 235 -3.39 8.51 23.04
CA SER A 235 -3.09 9.36 24.21
C SER A 235 -1.60 9.64 24.42
N ASN A 236 -0.71 8.83 23.84
CA ASN A 236 0.75 8.99 23.88
C ASN A 236 1.32 9.60 22.60
N GLY A 237 0.47 10.13 21.71
CA GLY A 237 0.86 10.67 20.42
C GLY A 237 1.25 9.62 19.37
N PHE A 238 1.06 8.33 19.64
CA PHE A 238 1.41 7.28 18.69
C PHE A 238 0.33 7.14 17.61
N LYS A 239 0.80 7.08 16.35
CA LYS A 239 -0.01 6.90 15.15
C LYS A 239 0.69 5.95 14.19
N ILE A 240 -0.08 5.13 13.47
CA ILE A 240 0.43 4.38 12.32
C ILE A 240 0.51 5.33 11.13
N ASP A 241 1.70 5.44 10.55
CA ASP A 241 1.96 6.27 9.38
C ASP A 241 1.81 5.49 8.08
N ALA A 242 2.17 4.20 8.10
CA ALA A 242 2.25 3.37 6.92
C ALA A 242 1.83 1.92 7.16
N ILE A 243 1.44 1.26 6.07
CA ILE A 243 1.24 -0.20 6.00
C ILE A 243 2.20 -0.75 4.97
N CYS A 244 3.00 -1.74 5.38
CA CYS A 244 3.81 -2.55 4.49
C CYS A 244 3.08 -3.86 4.20
N TYR A 245 2.86 -4.16 2.92
CA TYR A 245 2.04 -5.31 2.52
C TYR A 245 2.68 -6.12 1.40
N PRO A 246 2.25 -7.39 1.21
CA PRO A 246 2.86 -8.30 0.24
C PRO A 246 2.70 -7.83 -1.20
N SER A 247 3.69 -8.14 -2.03
CA SER A 247 3.60 -8.07 -3.49
C SER A 247 3.54 -9.46 -4.09
N ILE A 248 2.79 -9.61 -5.18
CA ILE A 248 2.75 -10.83 -5.99
C ILE A 248 4.14 -11.18 -6.53
N LYS A 249 4.95 -10.17 -6.84
CA LYS A 249 6.33 -10.33 -7.32
C LYS A 249 7.21 -11.06 -6.30
N MET A 250 6.97 -10.85 -5.01
CA MET A 250 7.82 -11.34 -3.93
C MET A 250 7.24 -12.58 -3.22
N GLU A 251 6.32 -13.30 -3.84
CA GLU A 251 5.75 -14.54 -3.27
C GLU A 251 5.37 -14.37 -1.77
N TYR A 252 4.50 -13.42 -1.46
CA TYR A 252 4.11 -12.97 -0.12
C TYR A 252 5.15 -12.11 0.62
N GLY A 253 6.32 -11.84 0.03
CA GLY A 253 7.32 -10.93 0.60
C GLY A 253 6.79 -9.49 0.70
N LEU A 254 7.08 -8.83 1.83
CA LEU A 254 6.69 -7.45 2.06
C LEU A 254 7.57 -6.53 1.19
N SER A 255 6.97 -5.80 0.27
CA SER A 255 7.68 -4.91 -0.65
C SER A 255 6.90 -3.66 -1.06
N ASN A 256 5.61 -3.58 -0.75
CA ASN A 256 4.77 -2.43 -1.02
C ASN A 256 4.47 -1.66 0.26
N LEU A 257 4.42 -0.33 0.16
CA LEU A 257 4.02 0.56 1.24
C LEU A 257 2.85 1.44 0.82
N ALA A 258 1.92 1.59 1.75
CA ALA A 258 0.86 2.58 1.68
C ALA A 258 1.04 3.55 2.86
N ILE A 259 1.31 4.81 2.58
CA ILE A 259 1.64 5.83 3.59
C ILE A 259 0.51 6.85 3.66
N ASN A 260 0.14 7.27 4.85
CA ASN A 260 -0.79 8.39 5.03
C ASN A 260 -0.26 9.60 4.28
N ASN A 261 -1.10 10.14 3.40
CA ASN A 261 -0.68 11.22 2.50
C ASN A 261 -0.21 12.48 3.25
N ASP A 262 -0.79 12.76 4.41
CA ASP A 262 -0.42 13.91 5.25
C ASP A 262 0.99 13.77 5.83
N CYS A 263 1.52 12.54 5.98
CA CYS A 263 2.86 12.26 6.47
C CYS A 263 3.96 12.36 5.40
N VAL A 264 3.60 12.33 4.11
CA VAL A 264 4.61 12.19 3.04
C VAL A 264 5.59 13.36 3.03
N LEU A 265 5.13 14.59 2.85
CA LEU A 265 6.01 15.75 2.80
C LEU A 265 6.57 16.14 4.19
N GLU A 266 5.94 15.70 5.27
CA GLU A 266 6.44 15.87 6.63
C GLU A 266 7.65 14.98 6.88
N LYS A 267 7.58 13.69 6.54
CA LYS A 267 8.56 12.66 6.92
C LYS A 267 9.48 12.19 5.80
N LEU A 268 9.16 12.50 4.54
CA LEU A 268 9.93 12.06 3.39
C LEU A 268 10.55 13.24 2.64
N ASN A 269 11.72 13.00 2.05
CA ASN A 269 12.37 13.85 1.06
C ASN A 269 12.28 13.23 -0.32
N LEU A 270 11.81 13.99 -1.29
CA LEU A 270 11.93 13.63 -2.71
C LEU A 270 13.40 13.81 -3.13
N LYS A 271 14.03 12.73 -3.59
CA LYS A 271 15.46 12.71 -3.94
C LYS A 271 15.69 12.87 -5.42
N LYS A 272 14.87 12.20 -6.21
CA LYS A 272 15.03 12.17 -7.67
C LYS A 272 13.69 11.85 -8.32
N ILE A 273 13.49 12.37 -9.50
CA ILE A 273 12.49 11.86 -10.42
C ILE A 273 13.15 11.51 -11.74
N THR A 274 12.57 10.53 -12.42
CA THR A 274 12.97 10.11 -13.76
C THR A 274 11.73 9.85 -14.57
N VAL A 275 11.67 10.46 -15.75
CA VAL A 275 10.53 10.32 -16.67
C VAL A 275 10.93 9.36 -17.79
N TYR A 276 10.11 8.35 -18.03
CA TYR A 276 10.29 7.35 -19.06
C TYR A 276 9.11 7.29 -20.02
N ASP A 277 9.41 6.97 -21.25
CA ASP A 277 8.44 6.60 -22.26
C ASP A 277 8.41 5.06 -22.37
N VAL A 278 7.25 4.45 -22.20
CA VAL A 278 7.08 3.00 -22.21
C VAL A 278 7.00 2.51 -23.66
N VAL A 279 7.98 1.70 -24.06
CA VAL A 279 8.12 1.20 -25.45
C VAL A 279 7.51 -0.19 -25.59
N ASN A 280 7.72 -1.06 -24.61
CA ASN A 280 7.20 -2.42 -24.62
C ASN A 280 6.88 -2.89 -23.21
N VAL A 281 5.86 -3.75 -23.08
CA VAL A 281 5.46 -4.36 -21.80
C VAL A 281 5.02 -5.81 -22.03
N ASP A 282 5.39 -6.69 -21.09
CA ASP A 282 4.92 -8.06 -21.02
C ASP A 282 4.69 -8.42 -19.54
N TYR A 283 3.46 -8.25 -19.05
CA TYR A 283 3.08 -8.53 -17.68
C TYR A 283 2.80 -10.02 -17.40
N ASN A 284 3.48 -10.92 -18.12
CA ASN A 284 3.46 -12.33 -17.78
C ASN A 284 4.29 -12.59 -16.51
N THR A 285 3.78 -13.44 -15.62
CA THR A 285 4.44 -13.72 -14.33
C THR A 285 5.84 -14.34 -14.48
N SER A 286 6.13 -15.05 -15.58
CA SER A 286 7.49 -15.56 -15.88
C SER A 286 8.46 -14.42 -16.11
N LYS A 287 8.06 -13.41 -16.88
CA LYS A 287 8.88 -12.21 -17.18
C LYS A 287 9.13 -11.36 -15.95
N LEU A 288 8.20 -11.38 -15.00
CA LEU A 288 8.37 -10.71 -13.72
C LEU A 288 9.58 -11.24 -12.94
N LYS A 289 9.74 -12.57 -12.88
CA LYS A 289 10.87 -13.22 -12.20
C LYS A 289 12.22 -12.85 -12.86
N GLU A 290 12.24 -12.73 -14.17
CA GLU A 290 13.41 -12.32 -14.95
C GLU A 290 13.69 -10.81 -14.88
N ASN A 291 12.77 -10.01 -14.30
CA ASN A 291 12.79 -8.54 -14.34
C ASN A 291 12.79 -7.92 -15.75
N ASP A 292 12.25 -8.64 -16.73
CA ASP A 292 12.23 -8.28 -18.15
C ASP A 292 10.78 -8.08 -18.66
N PHE A 293 9.95 -7.44 -17.85
CA PHE A 293 8.54 -7.21 -18.18
C PHE A 293 8.26 -5.81 -18.75
N ILE A 294 9.23 -4.92 -18.74
CA ILE A 294 9.09 -3.57 -19.27
C ILE A 294 10.36 -3.10 -19.96
N GLN A 295 10.17 -2.49 -21.10
CA GLN A 295 11.22 -1.77 -21.84
C GLN A 295 10.83 -0.29 -21.97
N CYS A 296 11.70 0.58 -21.50
CA CYS A 296 11.54 2.01 -21.63
C CYS A 296 12.48 2.57 -22.69
N SER A 297 12.11 3.70 -23.28
CA SER A 297 12.98 4.45 -24.18
C SER A 297 14.28 4.84 -23.47
N PRO A 298 15.43 4.82 -24.16
CA PRO A 298 16.70 5.33 -23.62
C PRO A 298 16.66 6.84 -23.35
N MET A 299 15.71 7.55 -23.95
CA MET A 299 15.55 8.99 -23.70
C MET A 299 14.80 9.18 -22.38
N VAL A 300 15.53 9.67 -21.41
CA VAL A 300 15.10 9.88 -20.03
C VAL A 300 15.29 11.34 -19.67
N ILE A 301 14.26 11.93 -19.04
CA ILE A 301 14.43 13.18 -18.30
C ILE A 301 14.61 12.83 -16.83
N SER A 302 15.59 13.45 -16.19
CA SER A 302 15.86 13.21 -14.79
C SER A 302 16.18 14.53 -14.09
N THR A 303 15.63 14.73 -12.88
CA THR A 303 16.01 15.86 -12.02
C THR A 303 16.02 15.48 -10.55
N ASN A 304 16.88 16.15 -9.81
CA ASN A 304 16.94 16.17 -8.34
C ASN A 304 16.76 17.59 -7.79
N ASN A 305 16.28 18.52 -8.60
CA ASN A 305 16.07 19.91 -8.26
C ASN A 305 14.59 20.21 -8.03
N PHE A 306 14.24 20.56 -6.79
CA PHE A 306 12.86 20.73 -6.33
C PHE A 306 12.72 22.03 -5.54
N ASP A 307 11.75 22.85 -5.93
CA ASP A 307 11.35 24.04 -5.20
C ASP A 307 10.12 23.73 -4.34
N TYR A 308 10.37 23.38 -3.08
CA TYR A 308 9.32 23.02 -2.13
C TYR A 308 8.43 24.21 -1.75
N GLN A 309 8.99 25.44 -1.75
CA GLN A 309 8.23 26.64 -1.39
C GLN A 309 7.15 26.95 -2.42
N ASN A 310 7.50 26.79 -3.70
CA ASN A 310 6.58 27.03 -4.83
C ASN A 310 5.95 25.74 -5.36
N ASN A 311 6.16 24.60 -4.70
CA ASN A 311 5.62 23.29 -5.10
C ASN A 311 5.98 22.94 -6.56
N ARG A 312 7.24 23.16 -6.98
CA ARG A 312 7.66 22.99 -8.36
C ARG A 312 8.76 21.95 -8.53
N ILE A 313 8.69 21.23 -9.65
CA ILE A 313 9.75 20.36 -10.14
C ILE A 313 10.53 21.17 -11.20
N ILE A 314 11.86 21.25 -11.04
CA ILE A 314 12.73 22.03 -11.94
C ILE A 314 13.49 21.05 -12.82
N TYR A 315 13.18 21.07 -14.10
CA TYR A 315 13.83 20.24 -15.13
C TYR A 315 14.95 21.00 -15.84
N ASN A 316 15.87 20.25 -16.44
CA ASN A 316 16.84 20.82 -17.37
C ASN A 316 16.13 21.18 -18.69
N LEU A 317 16.34 22.41 -19.18
CA LEU A 317 15.66 22.92 -20.37
C LEU A 317 15.96 22.10 -21.63
N ASP A 318 17.22 21.64 -21.80
CA ASP A 318 17.63 20.87 -23.00
C ASP A 318 16.93 19.49 -23.03
N GLU A 319 16.79 18.83 -21.85
CA GLU A 319 16.05 17.57 -21.73
C GLU A 319 14.55 17.77 -21.97
N GLU A 320 14.00 18.89 -21.52
CA GLU A 320 12.61 19.26 -21.78
C GLU A 320 12.33 19.44 -23.26
N LEU A 321 13.19 20.16 -23.97
CA LEU A 321 13.05 20.38 -25.42
C LEU A 321 13.11 19.05 -26.18
N LYS A 322 14.03 18.16 -25.84
CA LYS A 322 14.15 16.82 -26.45
C LYS A 322 12.88 15.99 -26.23
N LEU A 323 12.31 16.00 -25.02
CA LEU A 323 11.05 15.29 -24.74
C LEU A 323 9.89 15.91 -25.53
N ALA A 324 9.79 17.24 -25.54
CA ALA A 324 8.73 17.93 -26.27
C ALA A 324 8.78 17.61 -27.77
N MET A 325 9.95 17.58 -28.37
CA MET A 325 10.16 17.18 -29.78
C MET A 325 9.69 15.73 -30.02
N LYS A 326 10.10 14.80 -29.16
CA LYS A 326 9.72 13.39 -29.28
C LYS A 326 8.20 13.15 -29.11
N LEU A 327 7.56 13.83 -28.19
CA LEU A 327 6.11 13.75 -28.00
C LEU A 327 5.36 14.35 -29.19
N ARG A 328 5.91 15.43 -29.80
CA ARG A 328 5.35 16.02 -30.98
C ARG A 328 5.44 15.09 -32.22
N GLU A 329 6.57 14.42 -32.42
CA GLU A 329 6.74 13.42 -33.50
C GLU A 329 5.77 12.24 -33.37
N ARG A 330 5.32 11.91 -32.18
CA ARG A 330 4.38 10.81 -31.94
C ARG A 330 2.91 11.18 -32.22
N TYR A 331 2.54 12.45 -32.08
CA TYR A 331 1.16 12.90 -32.14
C TYR A 331 0.84 13.73 -33.40
N TYR A 332 1.83 14.01 -34.23
CA TYR A 332 1.72 14.72 -35.51
C TYR A 332 2.47 13.99 -36.62
#